data_db38d6302ac4bb263cc0b5f2580bc190
#
_entry.id   db38d6302ac4bb263cc0b5f2580bc190
#
_cell.length_a   1.000
_cell.length_b   1.000
_cell.length_c   1.000
_cell.angle_alpha   90.00
_cell.angle_beta   90.00
_cell.angle_gamma   90.00
#
_symmetry.space_group_name_H-M   'P 1'
#
loop_
_entity.id
_entity.type
_entity.pdbx_description
1 polymer ?
#
loop_
_entity_poly.entity_id
_entity_poly.type
_entity_poly.pdbx_seq_one_letter_code
_entity_poly.pdbx_strand_id
1 'polypeptide(L)'
;MEAQQSIAERDLLVMQQIRPSISDEFTIEDADGNIVGNIISTDSTQPRSSKSPCKFDVVDADGSVVIHVSVMQNFGRDAYSVNHPDGALLAGVKERYACFVREMSIEPVDEAPMTLHGSFLDRQFKVKSADGDALVASSARGRPSLAIGPAGRGRYALAFETSASEIQRLAVLGGMVALDLM
;
A
#
# COMPACT_ATOMS: atom_id res chain seq x y z
N MET A 1 -8.95 6.56 -28.16
CA MET A 1 -8.77 5.67 -26.99
C MET A 1 -7.77 6.39 -26.11
N GLU A 2 -8.22 7.00 -25.03
CA GLU A 2 -7.31 7.50 -24.01
C GLU A 2 -6.60 6.31 -23.38
N ALA A 3 -5.28 6.36 -23.34
CA ALA A 3 -4.49 5.35 -22.65
C ALA A 3 -4.91 5.40 -21.16
N GLN A 4 -5.37 4.29 -20.63
CA GLN A 4 -5.76 4.18 -19.24
C GLN A 4 -4.51 4.40 -18.38
N GLN A 5 -4.54 5.44 -17.56
CA GLN A 5 -3.43 5.79 -16.69
C GLN A 5 -3.22 4.70 -15.65
N SER A 6 -2.00 4.20 -15.52
CA SER A 6 -1.65 3.17 -14.53
C SER A 6 -1.83 3.68 -13.09
N ILE A 7 -2.04 2.76 -12.14
CA ILE A 7 -2.08 3.07 -10.70
C ILE A 7 -0.85 3.86 -10.27
N ALA A 8 0.34 3.53 -10.79
CA ALA A 8 1.60 4.18 -10.45
C ALA A 8 1.67 5.67 -10.87
N GLU A 9 0.88 6.09 -11.84
CA GLU A 9 0.88 7.45 -12.37
C GLU A 9 -0.13 8.39 -11.68
N ARG A 10 -0.98 7.84 -10.81
CA ARG A 10 -2.06 8.60 -10.17
C ARG A 10 -1.60 9.28 -8.90
N ASP A 11 -2.01 10.53 -8.71
CA ASP A 11 -1.66 11.32 -7.52
C ASP A 11 -2.56 11.01 -6.31
N LEU A 12 -3.72 10.40 -6.53
CA LEU A 12 -4.66 10.03 -5.47
C LEU A 12 -5.25 8.65 -5.73
N LEU A 13 -5.10 7.78 -4.73
CA LEU A 13 -5.71 6.46 -4.71
C LEU A 13 -6.60 6.34 -3.47
N VAL A 14 -7.74 5.70 -3.62
CA VAL A 14 -8.65 5.35 -2.51
C VAL A 14 -8.71 3.83 -2.44
N MET A 15 -8.26 3.27 -1.33
CA MET A 15 -8.31 1.84 -1.09
C MET A 15 -9.50 1.50 -0.21
N GLN A 16 -10.32 0.57 -0.68
CA GLN A 16 -11.52 0.11 0.03
C GLN A 16 -11.54 -1.40 0.11
N GLN A 17 -11.63 -1.92 1.33
CA GLN A 17 -11.78 -3.35 1.56
C GLN A 17 -13.17 -3.83 1.11
N ILE A 18 -13.21 -4.82 0.22
CA ILE A 18 -14.44 -5.31 -0.40
C ILE A 18 -15.28 -6.11 0.60
N ARG A 19 -14.62 -6.94 1.43
CA ARG A 19 -15.28 -7.80 2.41
C ARG A 19 -14.46 -7.91 3.69
N PRO A 20 -14.72 -7.08 4.71
CA PRO A 20 -13.91 -7.03 5.93
C PRO A 20 -13.84 -8.34 6.73
N SER A 21 -14.74 -9.29 6.47
CA SER A 21 -14.88 -10.52 7.27
C SER A 21 -14.48 -11.81 6.55
N ILE A 22 -14.26 -11.80 5.24
CA ILE A 22 -14.12 -13.03 4.44
C ILE A 22 -12.89 -13.01 3.53
N SER A 23 -12.48 -11.85 2.99
CA SER A 23 -11.34 -11.72 2.10
C SER A 23 -10.52 -10.48 2.40
N ASP A 24 -9.20 -10.58 2.18
CA ASP A 24 -8.28 -9.44 2.24
C ASP A 24 -8.13 -8.80 0.85
N GLU A 25 -9.22 -8.71 0.13
CA GLU A 25 -9.28 -8.08 -1.18
C GLU A 25 -9.70 -6.63 -1.03
N PHE A 26 -8.96 -5.73 -1.69
CA PHE A 26 -9.24 -4.31 -1.72
C PHE A 26 -9.50 -3.87 -3.15
N THR A 27 -10.46 -2.98 -3.30
CA THR A 27 -10.63 -2.21 -4.54
C THR A 27 -9.83 -0.92 -4.43
N ILE A 28 -9.15 -0.55 -5.50
CA ILE A 28 -8.45 0.73 -5.64
C ILE A 28 -9.27 1.61 -6.57
N GLU A 29 -9.68 2.77 -6.07
CA GLU A 29 -10.45 3.77 -6.81
C GLU A 29 -9.59 5.02 -7.02
N ASP A 30 -9.92 5.79 -8.05
CA ASP A 30 -9.38 7.14 -8.28
C ASP A 30 -10.14 8.21 -7.50
N ALA A 31 -9.80 9.48 -7.74
CA ALA A 31 -10.43 10.64 -7.13
C ALA A 31 -11.93 10.76 -7.48
N ASP A 32 -12.34 10.22 -8.62
CA ASP A 32 -13.70 10.28 -9.15
C ASP A 32 -14.54 9.05 -8.74
N GLY A 33 -13.91 8.07 -8.08
CA GLY A 33 -14.54 6.84 -7.62
C GLY A 33 -14.58 5.74 -8.69
N ASN A 34 -13.82 5.87 -9.78
CA ASN A 34 -13.68 4.80 -10.75
C ASN A 34 -12.71 3.75 -10.23
N ILE A 35 -13.03 2.47 -10.41
CA ILE A 35 -12.13 1.38 -10.07
C ILE A 35 -10.96 1.40 -11.05
N VAL A 36 -9.76 1.56 -10.52
CA VAL A 36 -8.50 1.62 -11.28
C VAL A 36 -7.61 0.42 -11.02
N GLY A 37 -7.98 -0.43 -10.06
CA GLY A 37 -7.31 -1.68 -9.78
C GLY A 37 -7.81 -2.39 -8.54
N ASN A 38 -7.12 -3.49 -8.20
CA ASN A 38 -7.47 -4.32 -7.05
C ASN A 38 -6.20 -4.83 -6.36
N ILE A 39 -6.33 -5.19 -5.08
CA ILE A 39 -5.34 -5.95 -4.33
C ILE A 39 -5.93 -7.34 -4.09
N ILE A 40 -5.25 -8.37 -4.55
CA ILE A 40 -5.74 -9.74 -4.59
C ILE A 40 -4.80 -10.63 -3.78
N SER A 41 -5.35 -11.42 -2.84
CA SER A 41 -4.57 -12.46 -2.18
C SER A 41 -4.32 -13.62 -3.15
N THR A 42 -3.05 -14.01 -3.32
CA THR A 42 -2.67 -15.15 -4.16
C THR A 42 -2.65 -16.48 -3.41
N ASP A 43 -2.77 -16.46 -2.09
CA ASP A 43 -2.81 -17.67 -1.23
C ASP A 43 -4.23 -18.23 -1.03
N SER A 44 -5.03 -18.28 -2.10
CA SER A 44 -6.49 -18.55 -2.07
C SER A 44 -6.93 -19.96 -1.66
N THR A 45 -6.07 -20.83 -1.17
CA THR A 45 -6.42 -22.24 -0.92
C THR A 45 -6.29 -22.74 0.52
N GLN A 46 -5.87 -21.92 1.47
CA GLN A 46 -5.79 -22.38 2.87
C GLN A 46 -6.46 -21.42 3.87
N PRO A 47 -7.26 -21.96 4.82
CA PRO A 47 -7.71 -21.16 5.94
C PRO A 47 -6.47 -20.64 6.69
N ARG A 48 -6.46 -19.37 7.06
CA ARG A 48 -5.38 -18.71 7.80
C ARG A 48 -4.95 -19.56 9.00
N SER A 49 -4.00 -20.43 8.81
CA SER A 49 -3.17 -20.89 9.90
C SER A 49 -2.02 -19.89 10.02
N SER A 50 -1.70 -19.46 11.22
CA SER A 50 -0.75 -18.39 11.59
C SER A 50 0.70 -18.57 11.09
N LYS A 51 0.94 -19.34 10.04
CA LYS A 51 2.27 -19.70 9.54
C LYS A 51 2.42 -19.71 8.01
N SER A 52 1.38 -19.38 7.24
CA SER A 52 1.50 -19.34 5.78
C SER A 52 1.98 -17.97 5.33
N PRO A 53 2.97 -17.90 4.41
CA PRO A 53 3.42 -16.64 3.87
C PRO A 53 2.27 -16.01 3.06
N CYS A 54 1.76 -14.87 3.52
CA CYS A 54 0.75 -14.12 2.78
C CYS A 54 1.41 -13.45 1.57
N LYS A 55 0.80 -13.64 0.40
CA LYS A 55 1.20 -12.99 -0.85
C LYS A 55 0.01 -12.24 -1.43
N PHE A 56 0.28 -11.04 -1.93
CA PHE A 56 -0.71 -10.18 -2.53
C PHE A 56 -0.18 -9.62 -3.83
N ASP A 57 -1.07 -9.52 -4.80
CA ASP A 57 -0.82 -8.86 -6.07
C ASP A 57 -1.65 -7.58 -6.12
N VAL A 58 -1.01 -6.49 -6.48
CA VAL A 58 -1.69 -5.26 -6.90
C VAL A 58 -1.81 -5.33 -8.40
N VAL A 59 -3.04 -5.23 -8.89
CA VAL A 59 -3.36 -5.33 -10.31
C VAL A 59 -4.05 -4.06 -10.80
N ASP A 60 -3.73 -3.62 -11.99
CA ASP A 60 -4.44 -2.54 -12.68
C ASP A 60 -5.84 -2.98 -13.13
N ALA A 61 -6.67 -2.05 -13.58
CA ALA A 61 -8.04 -2.32 -14.04
C ALA A 61 -8.10 -3.26 -15.25
N ASP A 62 -7.05 -3.36 -16.04
CA ASP A 62 -6.93 -4.32 -17.15
C ASP A 62 -6.52 -5.73 -16.71
N GLY A 63 -6.25 -5.91 -15.40
CA GLY A 63 -5.80 -7.17 -14.82
C GLY A 63 -4.30 -7.41 -14.86
N SER A 64 -3.51 -6.47 -15.38
CA SER A 64 -2.05 -6.58 -15.36
C SER A 64 -1.52 -6.41 -13.95
N VAL A 65 -0.56 -7.25 -13.55
CA VAL A 65 0.08 -7.12 -12.24
C VAL A 65 1.02 -5.92 -12.26
N VAL A 66 0.89 -5.07 -11.24
CA VAL A 66 1.74 -3.88 -11.04
C VAL A 66 2.89 -4.17 -10.07
N ILE A 67 2.58 -4.79 -8.94
CA ILE A 67 3.56 -5.25 -7.94
C ILE A 67 3.08 -6.52 -7.25
N HIS A 68 4.05 -7.29 -6.76
CA HIS A 68 3.84 -8.39 -5.82
C HIS A 68 4.29 -7.98 -4.42
N VAL A 69 3.48 -8.23 -3.39
CA VAL A 69 3.83 -8.02 -1.99
C VAL A 69 3.84 -9.35 -1.26
N SER A 70 4.91 -9.67 -0.57
CA SER A 70 5.02 -10.93 0.17
C SER A 70 5.69 -10.75 1.52
N VAL A 71 5.26 -11.55 2.50
CA VAL A 71 5.89 -11.59 3.82
C VAL A 71 7.27 -12.25 3.70
N MET A 72 8.30 -11.59 4.18
CA MET A 72 9.61 -12.18 4.34
C MET A 72 9.67 -12.89 5.70
N GLN A 73 9.86 -14.19 5.68
CA GLN A 73 10.08 -14.95 6.91
C GLN A 73 11.47 -14.60 7.47
N ASN A 74 11.54 -13.63 8.35
CA ASN A 74 12.73 -13.30 9.10
C ASN A 74 12.51 -13.53 10.60
N PHE A 75 13.48 -14.14 11.26
CA PHE A 75 13.45 -14.36 12.68
C PHE A 75 13.28 -13.03 13.45
N GLY A 76 12.08 -12.79 13.96
CA GLY A 76 11.83 -11.83 15.02
C GLY A 76 11.28 -10.45 14.63
N ARG A 77 11.05 -10.12 13.35
CA ARG A 77 10.37 -8.87 12.91
C ARG A 77 9.64 -9.10 11.60
N ASP A 78 8.46 -8.53 11.48
CA ASP A 78 7.70 -8.58 10.24
C ASP A 78 8.38 -7.71 9.18
N ALA A 79 8.86 -8.36 8.14
CA ALA A 79 9.47 -7.74 6.98
C ALA A 79 8.73 -8.21 5.73
N TYR A 80 8.60 -7.32 4.75
CA TYR A 80 7.90 -7.58 3.50
C TYR A 80 8.79 -7.21 2.32
N SER A 81 8.65 -7.94 1.24
CA SER A 81 9.23 -7.57 -0.06
C SER A 81 8.14 -7.06 -0.99
N VAL A 82 8.44 -5.99 -1.68
CA VAL A 82 7.67 -5.45 -2.79
C VAL A 82 8.48 -5.74 -4.05
N ASN A 83 7.93 -6.45 -4.99
CA ASN A 83 8.63 -6.89 -6.19
C ASN A 83 7.90 -6.40 -7.44
N HIS A 84 8.65 -6.16 -8.51
CA HIS A 84 8.12 -5.95 -9.85
C HIS A 84 7.40 -7.21 -10.36
N PRO A 85 6.58 -7.10 -11.41
CA PRO A 85 5.88 -8.25 -12.01
C PRO A 85 6.82 -9.36 -12.50
N ASP A 86 8.04 -9.03 -12.89
CA ASP A 86 9.09 -9.98 -13.29
C ASP A 86 9.78 -10.66 -12.10
N GLY A 87 9.43 -10.29 -10.87
CA GLY A 87 9.99 -10.83 -9.64
C GLY A 87 11.22 -10.09 -9.12
N ALA A 88 11.75 -9.08 -9.82
CA ALA A 88 12.84 -8.26 -9.32
C ALA A 88 12.42 -7.48 -8.07
N LEU A 89 13.29 -7.38 -7.07
CA LEU A 89 13.02 -6.62 -5.85
C LEU A 89 12.91 -5.13 -6.18
N LEU A 90 11.78 -4.52 -5.81
CA LEU A 90 11.55 -3.08 -5.90
C LEU A 90 11.86 -2.38 -4.58
N ALA A 91 11.37 -2.92 -3.46
CA ALA A 91 11.58 -2.36 -2.13
C ALA A 91 11.49 -3.42 -1.03
N GLY A 92 12.24 -3.22 0.05
CA GLY A 92 12.04 -3.87 1.33
C GLY A 92 11.19 -3.00 2.24
N VAL A 93 10.26 -3.60 2.98
CA VAL A 93 9.44 -2.92 3.99
C VAL A 93 9.67 -3.57 5.34
N LYS A 94 9.97 -2.78 6.36
CA LYS A 94 10.27 -3.28 7.71
C LYS A 94 9.52 -2.46 8.75
N GLU A 95 8.87 -3.15 9.68
CA GLU A 95 8.30 -2.48 10.84
C GLU A 95 9.41 -2.05 11.81
N ARG A 96 9.32 -0.81 12.29
CA ARG A 96 10.14 -0.29 13.36
C ARG A 96 9.25 -0.07 14.58
N TYR A 97 9.55 -0.76 15.66
CA TYR A 97 8.87 -0.53 16.93
C TYR A 97 9.41 0.74 17.59
N ALA A 98 8.62 1.81 17.57
CA ALA A 98 8.78 2.92 18.48
C ALA A 98 7.65 2.86 19.52
N CYS A 99 7.96 3.09 20.79
CA CYS A 99 6.96 3.10 21.86
C CYS A 99 5.78 4.01 21.50
N PHE A 100 4.59 3.43 21.28
CA PHE A 100 3.32 4.11 20.97
C PHE A 100 3.11 4.67 19.56
N VAL A 101 4.10 4.64 18.67
CA VAL A 101 3.94 5.07 17.27
C VAL A 101 4.41 3.94 16.37
N ARG A 102 3.57 3.51 15.44
CA ARG A 102 4.01 2.58 14.38
C ARG A 102 4.81 3.36 13.35
N GLU A 103 6.00 2.90 13.12
CA GLU A 103 6.89 3.44 12.11
C GLU A 103 7.31 2.29 11.18
N MET A 104 7.27 2.53 9.88
CA MET A 104 7.76 1.57 8.89
C MET A 104 8.86 2.21 8.07
N SER A 105 9.95 1.46 7.88
CA SER A 105 10.97 1.78 6.90
C SER A 105 10.59 1.16 5.57
N ILE A 106 10.60 1.95 4.51
CA ILE A 106 10.43 1.53 3.12
C ILE A 106 11.76 1.80 2.43
N GLU A 107 12.41 0.75 1.97
CA GLU A 107 13.77 0.79 1.41
C GLU A 107 13.72 0.39 -0.08
N PRO A 108 13.46 1.33 -1.03
CA PRO A 108 13.57 1.05 -2.46
C PRO A 108 15.01 0.68 -2.84
N VAL A 109 15.17 -0.17 -3.86
CA VAL A 109 16.50 -0.66 -4.26
C VAL A 109 17.37 0.47 -4.83
N ASP A 110 16.77 1.33 -5.66
CA ASP A 110 17.50 2.34 -6.45
C ASP A 110 17.23 3.78 -6.00
N GLU A 111 16.56 3.98 -4.87
CA GLU A 111 16.22 5.32 -4.35
C GLU A 111 16.46 5.44 -2.84
N ALA A 112 16.41 6.67 -2.36
CA ALA A 112 16.56 6.95 -0.93
C ALA A 112 15.48 6.25 -0.09
N PRO A 113 15.84 5.72 1.09
CA PRO A 113 14.88 5.16 2.02
C PRO A 113 13.80 6.17 2.39
N MET A 114 12.62 5.65 2.70
CA MET A 114 11.48 6.42 3.17
C MET A 114 11.02 5.90 4.52
N THR A 115 10.41 6.77 5.30
CA THR A 115 9.81 6.40 6.57
C THR A 115 8.33 6.75 6.56
N LEU A 116 7.51 5.77 6.86
CA LEU A 116 6.09 5.94 7.06
C LEU A 116 5.84 6.13 8.56
N HIS A 117 5.29 7.28 8.92
CA HIS A 117 4.87 7.61 10.28
C HIS A 117 3.36 7.77 10.33
N GLY A 118 2.70 7.16 11.31
CA GLY A 118 1.27 7.41 11.45
C GLY A 118 0.58 6.65 12.55
N SER A 119 -0.63 7.12 12.86
CA SER A 119 -1.60 6.41 13.65
C SER A 119 -2.57 5.70 12.74
N PHE A 120 -2.53 4.37 12.76
CA PHE A 120 -3.46 3.55 11.98
C PHE A 120 -4.88 3.57 12.53
N LEU A 121 -5.02 3.78 13.83
CA LEU A 121 -6.33 3.95 14.45
C LEU A 121 -7.07 5.17 13.90
N ASP A 122 -6.31 6.25 13.65
CA ASP A 122 -6.86 7.50 13.12
C ASP A 122 -6.75 7.59 11.59
N ARG A 123 -6.17 6.58 10.93
CA ARG A 123 -5.92 6.55 9.48
C ARG A 123 -5.19 7.79 8.98
N GLN A 124 -4.28 8.29 9.80
CA GLN A 124 -3.41 9.41 9.48
C GLN A 124 -1.98 8.93 9.39
N PHE A 125 -1.40 9.08 8.22
CA PHE A 125 -0.01 8.75 7.99
C PHE A 125 0.64 9.77 7.07
N LYS A 126 1.97 9.81 7.14
CA LYS A 126 2.84 10.56 6.24
C LYS A 126 4.03 9.71 5.90
N VAL A 127 4.42 9.72 4.65
CA VAL A 127 5.63 9.08 4.16
C VAL A 127 6.61 10.18 3.78
N LYS A 128 7.80 10.12 4.36
CA LYS A 128 8.86 11.09 4.15
C LYS A 128 10.13 10.42 3.66
N SER A 129 10.89 11.10 2.80
CA SER A 129 12.23 10.68 2.44
C SER A 129 13.18 10.82 3.62
N ALA A 130 14.09 9.85 3.80
CA ALA A 130 15.09 9.89 4.85
C ALA A 130 16.14 11.00 4.64
N ASP A 131 16.36 11.43 3.41
CA ASP A 131 17.43 12.36 3.04
C ASP A 131 17.10 13.85 3.28
N GLY A 132 15.87 14.18 3.64
CA GLY A 132 15.54 15.61 3.73
C GLY A 132 14.17 15.96 4.25
N ASP A 133 13.49 15.06 4.95
CA ASP A 133 12.12 15.31 5.42
C ASP A 133 11.10 15.66 4.32
N ALA A 134 11.47 15.45 3.05
CA ALA A 134 10.57 15.71 1.94
C ALA A 134 9.36 14.76 2.02
N LEU A 135 8.17 15.32 1.95
CA LEU A 135 6.94 14.54 1.90
C LEU A 135 6.88 13.81 0.55
N VAL A 136 6.59 12.51 0.59
CA VAL A 136 6.39 11.67 -0.59
C VAL A 136 4.92 11.33 -0.77
N ALA A 137 4.27 10.98 0.34
CA ALA A 137 2.86 10.64 0.35
C ALA A 137 2.22 10.92 1.73
N SER A 138 0.91 11.07 1.75
CA SER A 138 0.16 11.24 2.99
C SER A 138 -1.27 10.69 2.87
N SER A 139 -1.89 10.45 4.02
CA SER A 139 -3.33 10.21 4.04
C SER A 139 -4.08 11.47 3.62
N ALA A 140 -4.94 11.33 2.61
CA ALA A 140 -5.80 12.44 2.20
C ALA A 140 -6.97 12.58 3.20
N ARG A 141 -6.95 13.66 3.98
CA ARG A 141 -8.08 14.08 4.81
C ARG A 141 -8.90 15.14 4.08
N GLY A 142 -10.23 15.03 4.19
CA GLY A 142 -11.08 16.21 4.04
C GLY A 142 -11.64 16.51 2.67
N ARG A 143 -11.71 15.55 1.75
CA ARG A 143 -12.65 15.71 0.62
C ARG A 143 -14.01 15.17 1.04
N PRO A 144 -15.08 16.01 1.06
CA PRO A 144 -16.43 15.57 1.47
C PRO A 144 -17.00 14.44 0.60
N SER A 145 -16.51 14.31 -0.65
CA SER A 145 -16.87 13.22 -1.57
C SER A 145 -16.27 11.86 -1.16
N LEU A 146 -15.26 11.87 -0.33
CA LEU A 146 -14.66 10.66 0.30
C LEU A 146 -15.33 10.37 1.65
N ALA A 147 -16.57 10.82 1.86
CA ALA A 147 -17.34 10.57 3.06
C ALA A 147 -17.33 9.06 3.35
N ILE A 148 -16.72 8.72 4.45
CA ILE A 148 -16.72 7.39 5.03
C ILE A 148 -18.18 7.03 5.27
N GLY A 149 -18.73 6.17 4.44
CA GLY A 149 -20.07 5.63 4.66
C GLY A 149 -20.14 4.94 6.02
N PRO A 150 -21.33 4.64 6.55
CA PRO A 150 -21.52 4.02 7.87
C PRO A 150 -20.78 2.67 8.04
N ALA A 151 -20.30 2.07 6.97
CA ALA A 151 -19.44 0.88 6.97
C ALA A 151 -17.94 1.20 7.11
N GLY A 152 -17.57 2.40 7.47
CA GLY A 152 -16.26 3.07 7.60
C GLY A 152 -15.00 2.30 8.03
N ARG A 153 -15.03 1.00 8.10
CA ARG A 153 -13.88 0.16 8.37
C ARG A 153 -13.26 -0.27 7.04
N GLY A 154 -12.01 0.09 6.81
CA GLY A 154 -11.25 -0.39 5.66
C GLY A 154 -11.21 0.55 4.44
N ARG A 155 -11.58 1.82 4.54
CA ARG A 155 -11.39 2.81 3.47
C ARG A 155 -10.41 3.89 3.89
N TYR A 156 -9.39 4.15 3.07
CA TYR A 156 -8.45 5.24 3.27
C TYR A 156 -7.96 5.78 1.93
N ALA A 157 -7.57 7.03 1.92
CA ALA A 157 -7.04 7.69 0.74
C ALA A 157 -5.53 7.91 0.90
N LEU A 158 -4.80 7.65 -0.16
CA LEU A 158 -3.36 7.82 -0.30
C LEU A 158 -3.12 8.89 -1.36
N ALA A 159 -2.60 10.04 -0.92
CA ALA A 159 -2.20 11.13 -1.81
C ALA A 159 -0.69 11.15 -1.96
N PHE A 160 -0.20 11.16 -3.18
CA PHE A 160 1.20 11.29 -3.53
C PHE A 160 1.54 12.76 -3.85
N GLU A 161 2.74 13.16 -3.48
CA GLU A 161 3.29 14.42 -3.99
C GLU A 161 3.63 14.29 -5.47
N THR A 162 3.48 15.38 -6.21
CA THR A 162 3.75 15.39 -7.66
C THR A 162 5.21 15.10 -7.99
N SER A 163 6.12 15.35 -7.03
CA SER A 163 7.54 15.05 -7.14
C SER A 163 7.90 13.59 -6.85
N ALA A 164 6.95 12.79 -6.36
CA ALA A 164 7.20 11.38 -6.06
C ALA A 164 7.43 10.61 -7.36
N SER A 165 8.55 9.86 -7.41
CA SER A 165 8.87 8.99 -8.53
C SER A 165 7.91 7.80 -8.60
N GLU A 166 7.87 7.13 -9.74
CA GLU A 166 7.09 5.89 -9.91
C GLU A 166 7.53 4.81 -8.91
N ILE A 167 8.84 4.65 -8.72
CA ILE A 167 9.40 3.69 -7.75
C ILE A 167 8.95 4.01 -6.34
N GLN A 168 8.99 5.28 -5.93
CA GLN A 168 8.51 5.71 -4.63
C GLN A 168 7.02 5.42 -4.45
N ARG A 169 6.19 5.72 -5.46
CA ARG A 169 4.74 5.48 -5.44
C ARG A 169 4.43 4.00 -5.28
N LEU A 170 5.08 3.13 -6.06
CA LEU A 170 4.91 1.68 -5.99
C LEU A 170 5.42 1.11 -4.66
N ALA A 171 6.56 1.58 -4.16
CA ALA A 171 7.11 1.16 -2.88
C ALA A 171 6.19 1.56 -1.70
N VAL A 172 5.63 2.76 -1.72
CA VAL A 172 4.66 3.23 -0.72
C VAL A 172 3.37 2.42 -0.81
N LEU A 173 2.85 2.17 -2.01
CA LEU A 173 1.65 1.35 -2.20
C LEU A 173 1.86 -0.06 -1.64
N GLY A 174 3.00 -0.69 -1.94
CA GLY A 174 3.37 -1.99 -1.36
C GLY A 174 3.50 -1.95 0.16
N GLY A 175 4.07 -0.88 0.72
CA GLY A 175 4.14 -0.64 2.16
C GLY A 175 2.76 -0.52 2.80
N MET A 176 1.81 0.13 2.14
CA MET A 176 0.42 0.25 2.62
C MET A 176 -0.30 -1.09 2.60
N VAL A 177 -0.08 -1.91 1.56
CA VAL A 177 -0.61 -3.29 1.52
C VAL A 177 -0.04 -4.11 2.66
N ALA A 178 1.29 -4.08 2.87
CA ALA A 178 1.95 -4.79 3.96
C ALA A 178 1.38 -4.42 5.33
N LEU A 179 1.05 -3.15 5.50
CA LEU A 179 0.52 -2.59 6.73
C LEU A 179 -0.89 -3.06 7.07
N ASP A 180 -1.76 -3.16 6.07
CA ASP A 180 -3.15 -3.62 6.25
C ASP A 180 -3.24 -5.13 6.55
N LEU A 181 -2.15 -5.85 6.31
CA LEU A 181 -2.06 -7.29 6.50
C LEU A 181 -1.58 -7.68 7.91
N MET A 182 -1.11 -6.72 8.67
CA MET A 182 -0.75 -6.84 10.08
C MET A 182 -1.95 -6.57 10.98
#